data_b63bfade3c3d4583d2dabf3eab1d505c
#
_entry.id   b63bfade3c3d4583d2dabf3eab1d505c
#
_cell.length_a   1.000
_cell.length_b   1.000
_cell.length_c   1.000
_cell.angle_alpha   90.00
_cell.angle_beta   90.00
_cell.angle_gamma   90.00
#
_symmetry.space_group_name_H-M   'P 1'
#
loop_
_entity.id
_entity.type
_entity.pdbx_description
1 polymer ?
#
loop_
_entity_poly.entity_id
_entity_poly.type
_entity_poly.pdbx_seq_one_letter_code
_entity_poly.pdbx_strand_id
1 'polypeptide(L)'
;CNPDNFSPLTLAFVGDGVYELFVREHLACLANRPAGELNSRKVQLVKASAQAEAFRKISNLLSDKELAIFKLGRNAHPPHSAKNASSADYHAATGLEALFGWLYLSEQQQRAAELFKIIAKD
;
A
#
# COMPACT_ATOMS: atom_id res chain seq x y z
N CYS A 1 -15.65 0.16 13.98
CA CYS A 1 -15.63 0.22 12.51
C CYS A 1 -15.26 -1.17 11.97
N ASN A 2 -16.21 -1.84 11.31
CA ASN A 2 -15.97 -3.17 10.79
C ASN A 2 -15.46 -3.12 9.35
N PRO A 3 -14.18 -3.45 9.12
CA PRO A 3 -13.60 -3.34 7.78
C PRO A 3 -14.24 -4.28 6.75
N ASP A 4 -14.89 -5.35 7.19
CA ASP A 4 -15.54 -6.27 6.25
C ASP A 4 -16.79 -5.65 5.61
N ASN A 5 -17.29 -4.53 6.14
CA ASN A 5 -18.43 -3.82 5.59
C ASN A 5 -18.03 -2.77 4.54
N PHE A 6 -16.75 -2.57 4.30
CA PHE A 6 -16.28 -1.56 3.36
C PHE A 6 -16.01 -2.15 1.98
N SER A 7 -16.28 -1.34 0.96
CA SER A 7 -15.88 -1.71 -0.40
C SER A 7 -14.36 -1.75 -0.52
N PRO A 8 -13.83 -2.50 -1.50
CA PRO A 8 -12.38 -2.54 -1.71
C PRO A 8 -11.77 -1.17 -1.97
N LEU A 9 -12.48 -0.29 -2.67
CA LEU A 9 -11.95 1.06 -2.95
C LEU A 9 -11.95 1.94 -1.70
N THR A 10 -12.90 1.75 -0.77
CA THR A 10 -12.86 2.44 0.51
C THR A 10 -11.68 1.95 1.35
N LEU A 11 -11.42 0.65 1.34
CA LEU A 11 -10.23 0.11 2.02
C LEU A 11 -8.95 0.69 1.43
N ALA A 12 -8.89 0.79 0.10
CA ALA A 12 -7.73 1.38 -0.57
C ALA A 12 -7.57 2.86 -0.23
N PHE A 13 -8.68 3.59 -0.09
CA PHE A 13 -8.63 4.99 0.34
C PHE A 13 -7.96 5.14 1.70
N VAL A 14 -8.34 4.30 2.66
CA VAL A 14 -7.70 4.30 3.99
C VAL A 14 -6.25 3.84 3.87
N GLY A 15 -6.02 2.79 3.10
CA GLY A 15 -4.69 2.21 2.95
C GLY A 15 -3.68 3.12 2.26
N ASP A 16 -4.15 4.00 1.39
CA ASP A 16 -3.28 5.02 0.78
C ASP A 16 -2.63 5.87 1.89
N GLY A 17 -3.43 6.32 2.85
CA GLY A 17 -2.90 7.08 3.99
C GLY A 17 -2.00 6.24 4.89
N VAL A 18 -2.39 5.00 5.17
CA VAL A 18 -1.61 4.10 6.02
C VAL A 18 -0.25 3.80 5.38
N TYR A 19 -0.24 3.42 4.13
CA TYR A 19 0.98 3.09 3.41
C TYR A 19 1.91 4.30 3.31
N GLU A 20 1.35 5.45 2.98
CA GLU A 20 2.14 6.67 2.90
C GLU A 20 2.76 7.03 4.25
N LEU A 21 2.04 6.83 5.35
CA LEU A 21 2.60 7.10 6.68
C LEU A 21 3.81 6.20 6.96
N PHE A 22 3.73 4.91 6.63
CA PHE A 22 4.88 4.01 6.76
C PHE A 22 6.07 4.50 5.93
N VAL A 23 5.82 4.92 4.71
CA VAL A 23 6.89 5.45 3.84
C VAL A 23 7.52 6.70 4.43
N ARG A 24 6.69 7.62 4.89
CA ARG A 24 7.18 8.87 5.49
C ARG A 24 8.00 8.61 6.75
N GLU A 25 7.52 7.74 7.63
CA GLU A 25 8.27 7.36 8.82
C GLU A 25 9.61 6.73 8.47
N HIS A 26 9.60 5.81 7.51
CA HIS A 26 10.81 5.16 7.04
C HIS A 26 11.85 6.18 6.55
N LEU A 27 11.42 7.12 5.72
CA LEU A 27 12.32 8.14 5.18
C LEU A 27 12.84 9.09 6.26
N ALA A 28 11.97 9.52 7.16
CA ALA A 28 12.37 10.41 8.25
C ALA A 28 13.38 9.74 9.19
N CYS A 29 13.20 8.45 9.46
CA CYS A 29 14.10 7.71 10.34
C CYS A 29 15.44 7.38 9.71
N LEU A 30 15.51 7.38 8.35
CA LEU A 30 16.78 7.16 7.65
C LEU A 30 17.68 8.40 7.77
N ALA A 31 17.13 9.59 7.57
CA ALA A 31 17.91 10.81 7.65
C ALA A 31 16.98 12.03 7.73
N ASN A 32 17.37 13.00 8.52
CA ASN A 32 16.67 14.27 8.61
C ASN A 32 17.07 15.13 7.40
N ARG A 33 16.19 15.20 6.41
CA ARG A 33 16.43 15.93 5.16
C ARG A 33 15.44 17.07 4.99
N PRO A 34 15.74 18.04 4.14
CA PRO A 34 14.76 19.08 3.81
C PRO A 34 13.45 18.47 3.30
N ALA A 35 12.34 19.13 3.60
CA ALA A 35 11.01 18.62 3.27
C ALA A 35 10.82 18.33 1.78
N GLY A 36 11.39 19.17 0.90
CA GLY A 36 11.31 18.95 -0.54
C GLY A 36 11.99 17.67 -0.98
N GLU A 37 13.15 17.38 -0.39
CA GLU A 37 13.87 16.13 -0.69
C GLU A 37 13.11 14.92 -0.16
N LEU A 38 12.56 15.02 1.06
CA LEU A 38 11.75 13.95 1.63
C LEU A 38 10.54 13.68 0.73
N ASN A 39 9.88 14.71 0.26
CA ASN A 39 8.72 14.55 -0.61
C ASN A 39 9.09 13.88 -1.93
N SER A 40 10.22 14.28 -2.54
CA SER A 40 10.67 13.66 -3.79
C SER A 40 10.95 12.17 -3.63
N ARG A 41 11.59 11.81 -2.52
CA ARG A 41 11.85 10.39 -2.21
C ARG A 41 10.55 9.62 -1.95
N LYS A 42 9.61 10.24 -1.24
CA LYS A 42 8.31 9.64 -0.95
C LYS A 42 7.58 9.31 -2.26
N VAL A 43 7.55 10.22 -3.20
CA VAL A 43 6.88 10.01 -4.49
C VAL A 43 7.42 8.78 -5.19
N GLN A 44 8.74 8.55 -5.17
CA GLN A 44 9.34 7.38 -5.80
C GLN A 44 8.92 6.06 -5.14
N LEU A 45 8.57 6.09 -3.86
CA LEU A 45 8.20 4.88 -3.12
C LEU A 45 6.70 4.60 -3.13
N VAL A 46 5.87 5.61 -3.39
CA VAL A 46 4.40 5.44 -3.41
C VAL A 46 3.81 5.36 -4.81
N LYS A 47 4.60 5.58 -5.85
CA LYS A 47 4.05 5.48 -7.21
C LYS A 47 3.62 4.04 -7.52
N ALA A 48 2.74 3.88 -8.50
CA ALA A 48 2.10 2.59 -8.78
C ALA A 48 3.11 1.48 -9.06
N SER A 49 4.17 1.76 -9.84
CA SER A 49 5.18 0.75 -10.14
C SER A 49 5.96 0.30 -8.90
N ALA A 50 6.23 1.22 -7.97
CA ALA A 50 6.90 0.88 -6.72
C ALA A 50 6.00 0.04 -5.83
N GLN A 51 4.73 0.34 -5.77
CA GLN A 51 3.78 -0.45 -4.98
C GLN A 51 3.56 -1.84 -5.59
N ALA A 52 3.55 -1.97 -6.92
CA ALA A 52 3.48 -3.27 -7.57
C ALA A 52 4.69 -4.13 -7.20
N GLU A 53 5.88 -3.53 -7.20
CA GLU A 53 7.10 -4.23 -6.77
C GLU A 53 7.04 -4.59 -5.30
N ALA A 54 6.53 -3.70 -4.45
CA ALA A 54 6.34 -3.96 -3.02
C ALA A 54 5.47 -5.20 -2.81
N PHE A 55 4.38 -5.32 -3.55
CA PHE A 55 3.52 -6.49 -3.44
C PHE A 55 4.29 -7.77 -3.79
N ARG A 56 5.12 -7.75 -4.83
CA ARG A 56 5.89 -8.92 -5.22
C ARG A 56 6.80 -9.40 -4.08
N LYS A 57 7.32 -8.48 -3.27
CA LYS A 57 8.18 -8.85 -2.12
C LYS A 57 7.43 -9.58 -1.02
N ILE A 58 6.14 -9.36 -0.88
CA ILE A 58 5.36 -9.93 0.24
C ILE A 58 4.31 -10.96 -0.19
N SER A 59 4.12 -11.15 -1.48
CA SER A 59 3.00 -11.97 -1.99
C SER A 59 2.99 -13.39 -1.41
N ASN A 60 4.15 -13.99 -1.22
CA ASN A 60 4.25 -15.36 -0.70
C ASN A 60 4.11 -15.44 0.83
N LEU A 61 4.04 -14.30 1.50
CA LEU A 61 3.96 -14.23 2.96
C LEU A 61 2.53 -13.95 3.45
N LEU A 62 1.62 -13.65 2.53
CA LEU A 62 0.26 -13.27 2.88
C LEU A 62 -0.57 -14.50 3.25
N SER A 63 -1.41 -14.33 4.27
CA SER A 63 -2.42 -15.34 4.58
C SER A 63 -3.48 -15.38 3.49
N ASP A 64 -4.32 -16.42 3.51
CA ASP A 64 -5.42 -16.54 2.54
C ASP A 64 -6.35 -15.33 2.60
N LYS A 65 -6.66 -14.85 3.81
CA LYS A 65 -7.51 -13.68 3.99
C LYS A 65 -6.85 -12.42 3.46
N GLU A 66 -5.57 -12.22 3.78
CA GLU A 66 -4.82 -11.06 3.29
C GLU A 66 -4.76 -11.05 1.76
N LEU A 67 -4.48 -12.18 1.17
CA LEU A 67 -4.43 -12.29 -0.29
C LEU A 67 -5.79 -12.03 -0.92
N ALA A 68 -6.87 -12.52 -0.27
CA ALA A 68 -8.24 -12.28 -0.75
C ALA A 68 -8.56 -10.78 -0.76
N ILE A 69 -8.18 -10.06 0.29
CA ILE A 69 -8.40 -8.61 0.35
C ILE A 69 -7.59 -7.89 -0.75
N PHE A 70 -6.33 -8.29 -0.94
CA PHE A 70 -5.52 -7.74 -2.02
C PHE A 70 -6.21 -7.95 -3.38
N LYS A 71 -6.69 -9.15 -3.65
CA LYS A 71 -7.33 -9.47 -4.93
C LYS A 71 -8.60 -8.66 -5.15
N LEU A 72 -9.39 -8.45 -4.09
CA LEU A 72 -10.58 -7.60 -4.19
C LEU A 72 -10.21 -6.18 -4.59
N GLY A 73 -9.17 -5.61 -4.00
CA GLY A 73 -8.70 -4.27 -4.35
C GLY A 73 -8.12 -4.22 -5.76
N ARG A 74 -7.31 -5.21 -6.13
CA ARG A 74 -6.73 -5.29 -7.47
C ARG A 74 -7.81 -5.37 -8.54
N ASN A 75 -8.88 -6.09 -8.27
CA ASN A 75 -9.97 -6.32 -9.22
C ASN A 75 -11.07 -5.25 -9.18
N ALA A 76 -10.99 -4.31 -8.25
CA ALA A 76 -11.90 -3.17 -8.23
C ALA A 76 -11.53 -2.26 -9.39
N HIS A 77 -12.51 -1.90 -10.21
CA HIS A 77 -12.26 -1.11 -11.41
C HIS A 77 -12.76 0.32 -11.21
N PRO A 78 -11.86 1.26 -10.78
CA PRO A 78 -12.25 2.67 -10.78
C PRO A 78 -12.52 3.12 -12.21
N PRO A 79 -13.37 4.15 -12.40
CA PRO A 79 -13.76 4.60 -13.75
C PRO A 79 -12.58 5.04 -14.61
N HIS A 80 -11.45 5.43 -14.00
CA HIS A 80 -10.29 5.93 -14.73
C HIS A 80 -9.02 5.32 -14.16
N SER A 81 -8.15 4.82 -15.04
CA SER A 81 -6.80 4.43 -14.65
C SER A 81 -5.87 5.63 -14.74
N ALA A 82 -4.76 5.60 -13.99
CA ALA A 82 -3.76 6.65 -14.06
C ALA A 82 -3.09 6.64 -15.44
N LYS A 83 -2.96 7.83 -16.04
CA LYS A 83 -2.46 7.96 -17.42
C LYS A 83 -1.01 7.51 -17.58
N ASN A 84 -0.19 7.66 -16.53
CA ASN A 84 1.25 7.44 -16.59
C ASN A 84 1.70 6.14 -15.93
N ALA A 85 0.76 5.28 -15.56
CA ALA A 85 1.06 3.99 -14.96
C ALA A 85 0.49 2.88 -15.83
N SER A 86 1.14 1.73 -15.90
CA SER A 86 0.54 0.57 -16.55
C SER A 86 -0.73 0.19 -15.78
N SER A 87 -1.71 -0.35 -16.49
CA SER A 87 -2.95 -0.79 -15.87
C SER A 87 -2.69 -1.84 -14.79
N ALA A 88 -1.77 -2.78 -15.06
CA ALA A 88 -1.41 -3.82 -14.10
C ALA A 88 -0.80 -3.24 -12.83
N ASP A 89 0.11 -2.28 -12.96
CA ASP A 89 0.74 -1.63 -11.81
C ASP A 89 -0.28 -0.84 -11.00
N TYR A 90 -1.17 -0.11 -11.68
CA TYR A 90 -2.22 0.66 -11.02
C TYR A 90 -3.12 -0.25 -10.19
N HIS A 91 -3.55 -1.37 -10.77
CA HIS A 91 -4.43 -2.32 -10.06
C HIS A 91 -3.70 -3.00 -8.90
N ALA A 92 -2.43 -3.34 -9.06
CA ALA A 92 -1.64 -3.92 -7.98
C ALA A 92 -1.47 -2.92 -6.83
N ALA A 93 -1.25 -1.64 -7.15
CA ALA A 93 -1.16 -0.60 -6.13
C ALA A 93 -2.47 -0.46 -5.35
N THR A 94 -3.60 -0.45 -6.05
CA THR A 94 -4.92 -0.40 -5.40
C THR A 94 -5.12 -1.60 -4.47
N GLY A 95 -4.72 -2.80 -4.92
CA GLY A 95 -4.78 -4.00 -4.09
C GLY A 95 -3.94 -3.91 -2.83
N LEU A 96 -2.72 -3.41 -2.97
CA LEU A 96 -1.82 -3.24 -1.82
C LEU A 96 -2.39 -2.23 -0.83
N GLU A 97 -2.93 -1.13 -1.33
CA GLU A 97 -3.56 -0.13 -0.47
C GLU A 97 -4.78 -0.71 0.24
N ALA A 98 -5.61 -1.50 -0.46
CA ALA A 98 -6.75 -2.14 0.17
C ALA A 98 -6.32 -3.08 1.30
N LEU A 99 -5.24 -3.85 1.08
CA LEU A 99 -4.68 -4.73 2.10
C LEU A 99 -4.24 -3.93 3.33
N PHE A 100 -3.46 -2.87 3.13
CA PHE A 100 -2.98 -2.06 4.25
C PHE A 100 -4.11 -1.36 4.98
N GLY A 101 -5.13 -0.88 4.25
CA GLY A 101 -6.31 -0.29 4.87
C GLY A 101 -7.07 -1.29 5.71
N TRP A 102 -7.26 -2.50 5.20
CA TRP A 102 -7.94 -3.56 5.93
C TRP A 102 -7.17 -3.95 7.20
N LEU A 103 -5.85 -4.09 7.10
CA LEU A 103 -5.02 -4.42 8.26
C LEU A 103 -5.14 -3.35 9.34
N TYR A 104 -5.07 -2.09 8.94
CA TYR A 104 -5.19 -0.99 9.90
C TYR A 104 -6.56 -1.00 10.60
N LEU A 105 -7.63 -1.11 9.83
CA LEU A 105 -8.99 -1.06 10.36
C LEU A 105 -9.34 -2.32 11.17
N SER A 106 -8.64 -3.42 10.93
CA SER A 106 -8.80 -4.66 11.70
C SER A 106 -7.93 -4.70 12.95
N GLU A 107 -7.31 -3.56 13.31
CA GLU A 107 -6.41 -3.45 14.46
C GLU A 107 -5.18 -4.36 14.33
N GLN A 108 -4.71 -4.55 13.09
CA GLN A 108 -3.52 -5.36 12.80
C GLN A 108 -2.35 -4.48 12.35
N GLN A 109 -2.15 -3.37 13.04
CA GLN A 109 -1.07 -2.43 12.72
C GLN A 109 0.30 -3.09 12.80
N GLN A 110 0.48 -4.02 13.75
CA GLN A 110 1.76 -4.71 13.88
C GLN A 110 2.03 -5.58 12.65
N ARG A 111 1.01 -6.26 12.14
CA ARG A 111 1.16 -7.06 10.91
C ARG A 111 1.49 -6.17 9.72
N ALA A 112 0.82 -5.03 9.60
CA ALA A 112 1.13 -4.07 8.54
C ALA A 112 2.58 -3.59 8.65
N ALA A 113 3.06 -3.29 9.86
CA ALA A 113 4.43 -2.87 10.07
C ALA A 113 5.43 -3.97 9.70
N GLU A 114 5.14 -5.23 10.01
CA GLU A 114 5.98 -6.37 9.64
C GLU A 114 6.11 -6.49 8.12
N LEU A 115 4.99 -6.40 7.42
CA LEU A 115 5.00 -6.47 5.96
C LEU A 115 5.75 -5.28 5.37
N PHE A 116 5.54 -4.10 5.89
CA PHE A 116 6.24 -2.92 5.38
C PHE A 116 7.75 -3.01 5.62
N LYS A 117 8.17 -3.58 6.74
CA LYS A 117 9.59 -3.77 7.02
C LYS A 117 10.26 -4.64 5.95
N ILE A 118 9.56 -5.67 5.49
CA ILE A 118 10.04 -6.52 4.39
C ILE A 118 10.10 -5.73 3.09
N ILE A 119 9.06 -4.95 2.80
CA ILE A 119 9.00 -4.09 1.61
C ILE A 119 10.16 -3.11 1.57
N ALA A 120 10.47 -2.49 2.71
CA ALA A 120 11.51 -1.47 2.81
C ALA A 120 12.93 -2.05 2.80
N LYS A 121 13.06 -3.35 2.96
CA LYS A 121 14.36 -4.01 2.97
C LYS A 121 14.91 -4.10 1.54
N ASP A 122 16.17 -3.79 1.39
CA ASP A 122 16.86 -3.89 0.09
C ASP A 122 17.15 -5.32 -0.32
#